data_31fc545c6b49edcf221ff97043091467
#
_entry.id   31fc545c6b49edcf221ff97043091467
#
_cell.length_a   1.000
_cell.length_b   1.000
_cell.length_c   1.000
_cell.angle_alpha   90.00
_cell.angle_beta   90.00
_cell.angle_gamma   90.00
#
_symmetry.space_group_name_H-M   'P 1'
#
loop_
_entity.id
_entity.type
_entity.pdbx_description
1 polymer ?
#
loop_
_entity_poly.entity_id
_entity_poly.type
_entity_poly.pdbx_seq_one_letter_code
_entity_poly.pdbx_strand_id
1 'polypeptide(L)'
;MSGKLSIVLISLFLCGCLVPGFQPECRSQALPALSIRTIAAGSERDLENELLLLTNQQRIQQGIHPLVPEESLAQLAREHSRGMAQQGFISHDLPSGDLRVRMSHIAYPYATARENVASAASVTIAQNALMDSPEHRHNILADDVDQVGIGIVRCPPPYDRELYITEIFAAPRKQYQTTEVYDALLSRVSDLLQNGAGSLVPDPRLEQLASNSVSSLDVPIRREEIQNLLAMSAAELHRDGRTEIARVDATVQLVHDPKNLNIPNRTHIGQEPRSFGTAVRQIVDSRNQTAFLVLTLIGFSD
;
A
#
# COMPACT_ATOMS: atom_id res chain seq x y z
N MET A 1 -2.16 -11.40 -3.59
CA MET A 1 -1.91 -10.95 -4.97
C MET A 1 -0.83 -9.90 -4.88
N SER A 2 0.29 -10.12 -5.56
CA SER A 2 1.47 -9.26 -5.53
C SER A 2 1.13 -7.95 -6.24
N GLY A 3 1.21 -6.80 -5.52
CA GLY A 3 1.11 -5.49 -6.13
C GLY A 3 2.23 -5.35 -7.18
N LYS A 4 1.87 -5.20 -8.42
CA LYS A 4 2.82 -4.95 -9.49
C LYS A 4 3.28 -3.50 -9.39
N LEU A 5 4.55 -3.32 -9.04
CA LEU A 5 5.26 -2.06 -9.19
C LEU A 5 5.72 -1.99 -10.65
N SER A 6 5.12 -1.11 -11.44
CA SER A 6 5.62 -0.83 -12.81
C SER A 6 6.58 0.35 -12.73
N ILE A 7 7.86 0.06 -12.96
CA ILE A 7 8.94 1.06 -13.03
C ILE A 7 9.39 1.13 -14.47
N VAL A 8 9.34 2.31 -15.06
CA VAL A 8 9.84 2.53 -16.42
C VAL A 8 10.71 3.77 -16.49
N LEU A 9 11.88 3.57 -17.06
CA LEU A 9 12.89 4.59 -17.35
C LEU A 9 12.65 5.14 -18.77
N ILE A 10 12.44 6.43 -18.90
CA ILE A 10 12.59 7.12 -20.18
C ILE A 10 13.56 8.28 -20.02
N SER A 11 14.68 8.16 -20.72
CA SER A 11 15.63 9.25 -20.93
C SER A 11 15.13 10.10 -22.10
N LEU A 12 14.67 11.29 -21.86
CA LEU A 12 14.51 12.31 -22.92
C LEU A 12 15.88 12.88 -23.25
N PHE A 13 16.49 12.38 -24.33
CA PHE A 13 17.65 13.01 -24.94
C PHE A 13 17.21 14.25 -25.68
N LEU A 14 17.39 15.42 -25.08
CA LEU A 14 17.57 16.65 -25.85
C LEU A 14 19.06 16.77 -26.18
N CYS A 15 19.34 16.67 -27.48
CA CYS A 15 20.66 16.76 -28.09
C CYS A 15 21.34 18.08 -27.72
N GLY A 16 22.32 18.02 -26.80
CA GLY A 16 23.20 19.12 -26.48
C GLY A 16 24.60 18.55 -26.30
N CYS A 17 25.53 18.98 -27.14
CA CYS A 17 26.91 18.58 -27.30
C CYS A 17 27.58 17.94 -26.08
N LEU A 18 27.94 16.68 -26.22
CA LEU A 18 28.86 15.96 -25.35
C LEU A 18 30.22 16.65 -25.26
N VAL A 19 30.49 17.31 -24.14
CA VAL A 19 31.87 17.58 -23.71
C VAL A 19 32.21 16.50 -22.67
N PRO A 20 33.18 15.62 -22.92
CA PRO A 20 33.54 14.57 -21.98
C PRO A 20 34.11 15.19 -20.70
N GLY A 21 33.49 14.91 -19.55
CA GLY A 21 34.03 15.24 -18.24
C GLY A 21 33.28 16.27 -17.41
N PHE A 22 32.13 16.75 -17.86
CA PHE A 22 31.35 17.72 -17.08
C PHE A 22 30.07 17.05 -16.50
N GLN A 23 30.11 16.70 -15.21
CA GLN A 23 28.93 16.34 -14.45
C GLN A 23 28.41 17.62 -13.80
N PRO A 24 27.13 18.03 -14.05
CA PRO A 24 26.53 19.15 -13.36
C PRO A 24 26.18 18.74 -11.94
N GLU A 25 27.11 18.90 -11.01
CA GLU A 25 26.80 18.81 -9.58
C GLU A 25 26.11 20.10 -9.15
N CYS A 26 24.93 20.01 -8.56
CA CYS A 26 24.32 21.13 -7.82
C CYS A 26 25.15 21.46 -6.56
N ARG A 27 26.37 21.97 -6.76
CA ARG A 27 27.21 22.43 -5.65
C ARG A 27 26.86 23.84 -5.28
N SER A 28 26.45 24.03 -4.03
CA SER A 28 26.30 25.33 -3.39
C SER A 28 27.65 26.01 -3.30
N GLN A 29 27.94 26.94 -4.21
CA GLN A 29 28.99 27.95 -4.03
C GLN A 29 28.34 29.31 -4.12
N ALA A 30 28.38 30.05 -3.01
CA ALA A 30 27.90 31.41 -2.94
C ALA A 30 28.78 32.36 -3.77
N LEU A 31 28.21 33.05 -4.75
CA LEU A 31 28.79 34.18 -5.43
C LEU A 31 27.94 35.45 -5.21
N PRO A 32 28.54 36.66 -5.20
CA PRO A 32 27.87 37.86 -4.74
C PRO A 32 26.82 38.41 -5.70
N ALA A 33 25.77 38.98 -5.14
CA ALA A 33 24.56 39.45 -5.78
C ALA A 33 24.79 40.63 -6.75
N LEU A 34 24.35 40.46 -7.99
CA LEU A 34 23.95 41.58 -8.87
C LEU A 34 22.42 41.62 -8.95
N SER A 35 21.88 42.73 -8.48
CA SER A 35 20.44 42.99 -8.39
C SER A 35 19.84 43.19 -9.79
N ILE A 36 19.21 42.14 -10.32
CA ILE A 36 18.21 42.26 -11.37
C ILE A 36 16.86 41.94 -10.72
N ARG A 37 15.88 42.82 -10.83
CA ARG A 37 14.53 42.60 -10.36
C ARG A 37 13.99 41.34 -11.05
N THR A 38 14.15 40.23 -10.39
CA THR A 38 13.53 38.96 -10.76
C THR A 38 12.04 39.11 -10.45
N ILE A 39 11.19 38.94 -11.46
CA ILE A 39 9.79 38.58 -11.25
C ILE A 39 9.84 37.41 -10.28
N ALA A 40 9.21 37.56 -9.10
CA ALA A 40 9.27 36.57 -8.05
C ALA A 40 8.86 35.21 -8.65
N ALA A 41 9.84 34.35 -8.88
CA ALA A 41 9.57 32.96 -9.21
C ALA A 41 8.82 32.39 -8.01
N GLY A 42 7.63 31.84 -8.21
CA GLY A 42 6.83 31.22 -7.17
C GLY A 42 7.69 30.24 -6.37
N SER A 43 7.36 30.06 -5.09
CA SER A 43 8.05 29.09 -4.25
C SER A 43 7.95 27.68 -4.85
N GLU A 44 8.81 26.76 -4.45
CA GLU A 44 8.68 25.34 -4.85
C GLU A 44 7.28 24.80 -4.55
N ARG A 45 6.69 25.24 -3.44
CA ARG A 45 5.31 24.92 -3.05
C ARG A 45 4.27 25.45 -4.04
N ASP A 46 4.47 26.65 -4.61
CA ASP A 46 3.57 27.18 -5.64
C ASP A 46 3.67 26.37 -6.91
N LEU A 47 4.87 25.90 -7.29
CA LEU A 47 5.08 25.02 -8.43
C LEU A 47 4.47 23.63 -8.22
N GLU A 48 4.55 23.08 -7.01
CA GLU A 48 3.89 21.81 -6.64
C GLU A 48 2.36 21.93 -6.78
N ASN A 49 1.78 23.02 -6.31
CA ASN A 49 0.34 23.30 -6.45
C ASN A 49 -0.06 23.49 -7.92
N GLU A 50 0.77 24.17 -8.74
CA GLU A 50 0.53 24.32 -10.17
C GLU A 50 0.52 22.95 -10.87
N LEU A 51 1.50 22.08 -10.58
CA LEU A 51 1.55 20.75 -11.17
C LEU A 51 0.34 19.90 -10.76
N LEU A 52 -0.08 19.97 -9.50
CA LEU A 52 -1.29 19.29 -9.02
C LEU A 52 -2.54 19.72 -9.80
N LEU A 53 -2.68 21.03 -10.04
CA LEU A 53 -3.80 21.55 -10.83
C LEU A 53 -3.78 21.03 -12.26
N LEU A 54 -2.62 21.03 -12.93
CA LEU A 54 -2.46 20.53 -14.29
C LEU A 54 -2.73 19.02 -14.36
N THR A 55 -2.19 18.25 -13.45
CA THR A 55 -2.43 16.80 -13.33
C THR A 55 -3.93 16.50 -13.15
N ASN A 56 -4.59 17.22 -12.23
CA ASN A 56 -6.02 17.02 -11.98
C ASN A 56 -6.89 17.48 -13.15
N GLN A 57 -6.49 18.53 -13.89
CA GLN A 57 -7.18 18.92 -15.12
C GLN A 57 -7.17 17.79 -16.16
N GLN A 58 -6.03 17.12 -16.36
CA GLN A 58 -5.93 15.98 -17.27
C GLN A 58 -6.85 14.82 -16.84
N ARG A 59 -6.88 14.51 -15.55
CA ARG A 59 -7.74 13.45 -14.99
C ARG A 59 -9.23 13.77 -15.21
N ILE A 60 -9.65 14.99 -14.88
CA ILE A 60 -11.05 15.44 -15.05
C ILE A 60 -11.46 15.40 -16.53
N GLN A 61 -10.59 15.81 -17.45
CA GLN A 61 -10.85 15.76 -18.91
C GLN A 61 -11.08 14.32 -19.40
N GLN A 62 -10.49 13.31 -18.71
CA GLN A 62 -10.68 11.89 -19.01
C GLN A 62 -11.79 11.24 -18.17
N GLY A 63 -12.56 12.02 -17.40
CA GLY A 63 -13.64 11.52 -16.55
C GLY A 63 -13.17 10.77 -15.30
N ILE A 64 -11.89 10.95 -14.90
CA ILE A 64 -11.29 10.31 -13.72
C ILE A 64 -11.36 11.30 -12.57
N HIS A 65 -11.62 10.82 -11.35
CA HIS A 65 -11.65 11.65 -10.14
C HIS A 65 -10.30 12.34 -9.90
N PRO A 66 -10.30 13.59 -9.39
CA PRO A 66 -9.07 14.30 -9.09
C PRO A 66 -8.34 13.66 -7.90
N LEU A 67 -7.02 13.77 -7.89
CA LEU A 67 -6.17 13.33 -6.80
C LEU A 67 -6.19 14.34 -5.66
N VAL A 68 -6.14 13.81 -4.43
CA VAL A 68 -6.00 14.60 -3.19
C VAL A 68 -4.53 14.67 -2.81
N PRO A 69 -3.97 15.87 -2.50
CA PRO A 69 -2.60 15.96 -2.06
C PRO A 69 -2.41 15.31 -0.68
N GLU A 70 -1.31 14.53 -0.53
CA GLU A 70 -0.93 13.87 0.71
C GLU A 70 0.48 14.31 1.13
N GLU A 71 0.60 14.93 2.31
CA GLU A 71 1.84 15.60 2.73
C GLU A 71 2.99 14.62 2.99
N SER A 72 2.72 13.43 3.51
CA SER A 72 3.77 12.43 3.73
C SER A 72 4.36 11.93 2.41
N LEU A 73 3.55 11.78 1.37
CA LEU A 73 4.00 11.47 0.01
C LEU A 73 4.74 12.67 -0.60
N ALA A 74 4.26 13.90 -0.37
CA ALA A 74 4.91 15.09 -0.89
C ALA A 74 6.29 15.32 -0.26
N GLN A 75 6.45 15.05 1.04
CA GLN A 75 7.75 15.09 1.68
C GLN A 75 8.70 14.06 1.07
N LEU A 76 8.25 12.83 0.88
CA LEU A 76 9.05 11.77 0.25
C LEU A 76 9.45 12.14 -1.19
N ALA A 77 8.53 12.73 -1.96
CA ALA A 77 8.78 13.21 -3.31
C ALA A 77 9.81 14.36 -3.33
N ARG A 78 9.73 15.33 -2.39
CA ARG A 78 10.73 16.41 -2.28
C ARG A 78 12.12 15.87 -1.93
N GLU A 79 12.21 14.89 -1.06
CA GLU A 79 13.49 14.25 -0.70
C GLU A 79 14.10 13.56 -1.92
N HIS A 80 13.29 12.88 -2.72
CA HIS A 80 13.75 12.23 -3.95
C HIS A 80 14.18 13.25 -5.01
N SER A 81 13.39 14.30 -5.24
CA SER A 81 13.74 15.39 -6.16
C SER A 81 15.03 16.10 -5.75
N ARG A 82 15.25 16.29 -4.45
CA ARG A 82 16.50 16.84 -3.92
C ARG A 82 17.68 15.91 -4.19
N GLY A 83 17.50 14.60 -4.03
CA GLY A 83 18.50 13.60 -4.37
C GLY A 83 18.88 13.63 -5.85
N MET A 84 17.89 13.73 -6.76
CA MET A 84 18.12 13.87 -8.20
C MET A 84 18.87 15.17 -8.53
N ALA A 85 18.46 16.29 -7.93
CA ALA A 85 19.11 17.60 -8.11
C ALA A 85 20.59 17.59 -7.64
N GLN A 86 20.88 16.90 -6.55
CA GLN A 86 22.27 16.75 -6.03
C GLN A 86 23.13 15.89 -6.94
N GLN A 87 22.55 14.90 -7.61
CA GLN A 87 23.28 14.02 -8.54
C GLN A 87 23.33 14.56 -9.98
N GLY A 88 22.46 15.52 -10.32
CA GLY A 88 22.41 16.14 -11.63
C GLY A 88 21.77 15.27 -12.72
N PHE A 89 20.99 14.22 -12.35
CA PHE A 89 20.25 13.38 -13.30
C PHE A 89 18.94 12.87 -12.69
N ILE A 90 17.99 12.49 -13.55
CA ILE A 90 16.73 11.88 -13.14
C ILE A 90 16.89 10.37 -13.02
N SER A 91 16.33 9.79 -11.95
CA SER A 91 16.35 8.34 -11.71
C SER A 91 15.25 7.97 -10.73
N HIS A 92 14.66 6.79 -10.90
CA HIS A 92 13.80 6.15 -9.90
C HIS A 92 14.60 5.55 -8.75
N ASP A 93 15.84 5.11 -9.04
CA ASP A 93 16.73 4.45 -8.10
C ASP A 93 17.90 5.36 -7.74
N LEU A 94 17.86 5.89 -6.54
CA LEU A 94 18.94 6.65 -5.91
C LEU A 94 19.52 5.85 -4.74
N PRO A 95 20.61 6.29 -4.11
CA PRO A 95 21.14 5.64 -2.90
C PRO A 95 20.12 5.51 -1.76
N SER A 96 19.05 6.31 -1.77
CA SER A 96 17.90 6.18 -0.85
C SER A 96 16.97 4.99 -1.18
N GLY A 97 17.23 4.27 -2.25
CA GLY A 97 16.45 3.13 -2.72
C GLY A 97 15.34 3.48 -3.71
N ASP A 98 14.71 2.45 -4.24
CA ASP A 98 13.53 2.53 -5.10
C ASP A 98 12.29 3.08 -4.35
N LEU A 99 11.20 3.35 -5.07
CA LEU A 99 9.96 3.85 -4.47
C LEU A 99 9.49 2.96 -3.31
N ARG A 100 9.56 1.62 -3.45
CA ARG A 100 9.11 0.69 -2.42
C ARG A 100 9.92 0.81 -1.14
N VAL A 101 11.23 0.94 -1.25
CA VAL A 101 12.13 1.13 -0.09
C VAL A 101 11.81 2.47 0.57
N ARG A 102 11.70 3.55 -0.20
CA ARG A 102 11.38 4.88 0.32
C ARG A 102 10.00 4.92 1.01
N MET A 103 8.96 4.31 0.41
CA MET A 103 7.62 4.19 0.99
C MET A 103 7.61 3.40 2.32
N SER A 104 8.55 2.46 2.51
CA SER A 104 8.64 1.70 3.77
C SER A 104 9.13 2.54 4.96
N HIS A 105 9.72 3.71 4.72
CA HIS A 105 10.22 4.61 5.76
C HIS A 105 9.17 5.60 6.27
N ILE A 106 8.00 5.66 5.66
CA ILE A 106 6.90 6.52 6.07
C ILE A 106 5.72 5.71 6.60
N ALA A 107 4.99 6.25 7.56
CA ALA A 107 3.80 5.63 8.13
C ALA A 107 2.58 5.84 7.21
N TYR A 108 2.68 5.36 5.97
CA TYR A 108 1.62 5.47 4.96
C TYR A 108 1.29 4.08 4.41
N PRO A 109 0.27 3.40 4.96
CA PRO A 109 -0.18 2.12 4.44
C PRO A 109 -0.88 2.32 3.09
N TYR A 110 -0.39 1.67 2.06
CA TYR A 110 -0.91 1.79 0.69
C TYR A 110 -1.28 0.43 0.08
N ALA A 111 -2.24 0.45 -0.83
CA ALA A 111 -2.61 -0.69 -1.67
C ALA A 111 -1.83 -0.66 -2.99
N THR A 112 -1.69 0.53 -3.57
CA THR A 112 -0.97 0.79 -4.83
C THR A 112 -0.12 2.04 -4.67
N ALA A 113 1.08 2.05 -5.26
CA ALA A 113 1.92 3.23 -5.41
C ALA A 113 2.62 3.23 -6.78
N ARG A 114 2.75 4.42 -7.39
CA ARG A 114 3.39 4.67 -8.68
C ARG A 114 4.20 5.94 -8.60
N GLU A 115 5.18 6.09 -9.50
CA GLU A 115 6.05 7.27 -9.50
C GLU A 115 6.29 7.77 -10.93
N ASN A 116 6.27 9.08 -11.09
CA ASN A 116 6.85 9.78 -12.21
C ASN A 116 8.03 10.63 -11.73
N VAL A 117 9.07 10.69 -12.52
CA VAL A 117 10.19 11.62 -12.33
C VAL A 117 10.45 12.39 -13.62
N ALA A 118 10.80 13.66 -13.47
CA ALA A 118 11.10 14.51 -14.61
C ALA A 118 12.12 15.59 -14.25
N SER A 119 12.77 16.13 -15.29
CA SER A 119 13.52 17.39 -15.24
C SER A 119 13.04 18.30 -16.36
N ALA A 120 12.75 19.56 -16.04
CA ALA A 120 12.23 20.52 -17.01
C ALA A 120 12.46 21.96 -16.57
N ALA A 121 12.43 22.89 -17.56
CA ALA A 121 12.56 24.32 -17.28
C ALA A 121 11.30 24.96 -16.65
N SER A 122 10.13 24.29 -16.71
CA SER A 122 8.89 24.73 -16.07
C SER A 122 7.95 23.56 -15.81
N VAL A 123 7.02 23.75 -14.90
CA VAL A 123 5.96 22.80 -14.56
C VAL A 123 5.10 22.44 -15.80
N THR A 124 4.72 23.42 -16.59
CA THR A 124 3.94 23.20 -17.82
C THR A 124 4.68 22.33 -18.82
N ILE A 125 6.00 22.56 -19.01
CA ILE A 125 6.82 21.73 -19.90
C ILE A 125 6.90 20.29 -19.35
N ALA A 126 7.12 20.14 -18.04
CA ALA A 126 7.13 18.84 -17.40
C ALA A 126 5.82 18.08 -17.60
N GLN A 127 4.68 18.73 -17.31
CA GLN A 127 3.36 18.12 -17.45
C GLN A 127 3.10 17.64 -18.89
N ASN A 128 3.44 18.47 -19.89
CA ASN A 128 3.26 18.07 -21.29
C ASN A 128 4.14 16.86 -21.65
N ALA A 129 5.42 16.87 -21.24
CA ALA A 129 6.34 15.76 -21.49
C ALA A 129 5.88 14.46 -20.80
N LEU A 130 5.39 14.55 -19.57
CA LEU A 130 4.83 13.42 -18.83
C LEU A 130 3.58 12.85 -19.52
N MET A 131 2.70 13.73 -20.01
CA MET A 131 1.50 13.34 -20.76
C MET A 131 1.80 12.79 -22.16
N ASP A 132 2.89 13.20 -22.79
CA ASP A 132 3.32 12.65 -24.07
C ASP A 132 3.97 11.27 -23.96
N SER A 133 4.50 10.92 -22.78
CA SER A 133 5.05 9.60 -22.48
C SER A 133 3.92 8.64 -22.09
N PRO A 134 3.75 7.50 -22.79
CA PRO A 134 2.68 6.55 -22.49
C PRO A 134 2.67 6.03 -21.07
N GLU A 135 3.84 5.83 -20.49
CA GLU A 135 4.02 5.23 -19.17
C GLU A 135 3.77 6.23 -18.05
N HIS A 136 4.29 7.45 -18.18
CA HIS A 136 4.01 8.52 -17.23
C HIS A 136 2.53 8.92 -17.28
N ARG A 137 1.96 9.03 -18.50
CA ARG A 137 0.52 9.25 -18.69
C ARG A 137 -0.33 8.18 -18.02
N HIS A 138 0.08 6.91 -18.13
CA HIS A 138 -0.62 5.80 -17.46
C HIS A 138 -0.66 6.01 -15.95
N ASN A 139 0.42 6.48 -15.33
CA ASN A 139 0.46 6.78 -13.90
C ASN A 139 -0.44 7.97 -13.54
N ILE A 140 -0.40 9.05 -14.34
CA ILE A 140 -1.25 10.24 -14.15
C ILE A 140 -2.74 9.90 -14.26
N LEU A 141 -3.11 9.03 -15.21
CA LEU A 141 -4.49 8.69 -15.52
C LEU A 141 -4.94 7.36 -14.87
N ALA A 142 -4.18 6.82 -13.93
CA ALA A 142 -4.57 5.60 -13.23
C ALA A 142 -5.80 5.87 -12.35
N ASP A 143 -6.85 5.05 -12.48
CA ASP A 143 -8.11 5.16 -11.75
C ASP A 143 -8.09 4.44 -10.40
N ASP A 144 -7.03 3.67 -10.13
CA ASP A 144 -6.79 2.92 -8.90
C ASP A 144 -5.90 3.67 -7.88
N VAL A 145 -5.73 5.00 -8.03
CA VAL A 145 -5.02 5.87 -7.10
C VAL A 145 -5.86 7.10 -6.76
N ASP A 146 -5.85 7.51 -5.50
CA ASP A 146 -6.68 8.60 -4.94
C ASP A 146 -5.86 9.78 -4.46
N GLN A 147 -4.59 9.57 -4.14
CA GLN A 147 -3.73 10.56 -3.52
C GLN A 147 -2.43 10.74 -4.30
N VAL A 148 -1.85 11.93 -4.16
CA VAL A 148 -0.56 12.26 -4.77
C VAL A 148 0.31 13.10 -3.84
N GLY A 149 1.61 12.79 -3.83
CA GLY A 149 2.65 13.65 -3.29
C GLY A 149 3.50 14.20 -4.43
N ILE A 150 3.62 15.52 -4.50
CA ILE A 150 4.45 16.20 -5.49
C ILE A 150 5.62 16.84 -4.78
N GLY A 151 6.82 16.63 -5.29
CA GLY A 151 8.04 17.26 -4.82
C GLY A 151 8.78 17.92 -5.96
N ILE A 152 9.04 19.23 -5.84
CA ILE A 152 9.78 20.01 -6.83
C ILE A 152 10.96 20.67 -6.14
N VAL A 153 12.14 20.54 -6.74
CA VAL A 153 13.37 21.19 -6.30
C VAL A 153 13.95 21.94 -7.47
N ARG A 154 14.25 23.20 -7.24
CA ARG A 154 14.91 24.08 -8.20
C ARG A 154 16.41 24.05 -7.96
N CYS A 155 17.19 23.80 -9.00
CA CYS A 155 18.64 23.94 -8.90
C CYS A 155 19.04 25.40 -8.63
N PRO A 156 20.04 25.62 -7.78
CA PRO A 156 20.60 26.95 -7.58
C PRO A 156 21.35 27.45 -8.84
N PRO A 157 21.53 28.79 -9.01
CA PRO A 157 22.33 29.33 -10.10
C PRO A 157 23.74 28.67 -10.18
N PRO A 158 24.25 28.46 -11.39
CA PRO A 158 23.73 28.87 -12.69
C PRO A 158 22.70 27.95 -13.32
N TYR A 159 22.27 26.91 -12.63
CA TYR A 159 21.33 25.87 -13.11
C TYR A 159 19.88 26.12 -12.64
N ASP A 160 19.56 27.34 -12.19
CA ASP A 160 18.26 27.78 -11.64
C ASP A 160 17.07 27.68 -12.62
N ARG A 161 17.34 27.31 -13.86
CA ARG A 161 16.29 27.08 -14.86
C ARG A 161 15.80 25.64 -14.92
N GLU A 162 16.35 24.76 -14.12
CA GLU A 162 15.99 23.36 -14.12
C GLU A 162 15.27 22.97 -12.85
N LEU A 163 14.12 22.35 -13.01
CA LEU A 163 13.33 21.76 -11.93
C LEU A 163 13.53 20.25 -11.96
N TYR A 164 13.80 19.67 -10.79
CA TYR A 164 13.69 18.24 -10.58
C TYR A 164 12.37 17.94 -9.90
N ILE A 165 11.62 17.04 -10.48
CA ILE A 165 10.21 16.79 -10.16
C ILE A 165 10.00 15.32 -9.87
N THR A 166 9.28 15.04 -8.80
CA THR A 166 8.78 13.71 -8.47
C THR A 166 7.29 13.80 -8.17
N GLU A 167 6.49 12.94 -8.79
CA GLU A 167 5.10 12.69 -8.45
C GLU A 167 4.98 11.27 -7.91
N ILE A 168 4.45 11.11 -6.71
CA ILE A 168 4.14 9.80 -6.11
C ILE A 168 2.61 9.68 -6.03
N PHE A 169 2.04 8.81 -6.84
CA PHE A 169 0.62 8.50 -6.84
C PHE A 169 0.37 7.29 -5.95
N ALA A 170 -0.64 7.34 -5.09
CA ALA A 170 -0.95 6.21 -4.23
C ALA A 170 -2.45 6.08 -3.95
N ALA A 171 -2.86 4.84 -3.71
CA ALA A 171 -4.13 4.52 -3.05
C ALA A 171 -3.84 4.16 -1.60
N PRO A 172 -4.40 4.90 -0.61
CA PRO A 172 -4.26 4.49 0.77
C PRO A 172 -4.93 3.13 0.98
N ARG A 173 -4.31 2.29 1.78
CA ARG A 173 -4.96 1.06 2.22
C ARG A 173 -5.99 1.41 3.27
N LYS A 174 -7.23 1.01 3.06
CA LYS A 174 -8.25 1.14 4.09
C LYS A 174 -7.78 0.41 5.35
N GLN A 175 -7.75 1.14 6.46
CA GLN A 175 -7.49 0.56 7.77
C GLN A 175 -8.83 0.12 8.36
N TYR A 176 -8.87 -1.13 8.79
CA TYR A 176 -10.04 -1.71 9.43
C TYR A 176 -9.78 -1.83 10.93
N GLN A 177 -10.85 -1.75 11.71
CA GLN A 177 -10.80 -2.11 13.11
C GLN A 177 -11.04 -3.62 13.28
N THR A 178 -10.55 -4.19 14.37
CA THR A 178 -10.76 -5.63 14.66
C THR A 178 -12.24 -6.00 14.66
N THR A 179 -13.10 -5.11 15.15
CA THR A 179 -14.57 -5.27 15.15
C THR A 179 -15.15 -5.36 13.74
N GLU A 180 -14.69 -4.49 12.80
CA GLU A 180 -15.16 -4.54 11.41
C GLU A 180 -14.78 -5.87 10.72
N VAL A 181 -13.59 -6.40 11.03
CA VAL A 181 -13.14 -7.70 10.50
C VAL A 181 -13.97 -8.83 11.12
N TYR A 182 -14.27 -8.76 12.41
CA TYR A 182 -15.10 -9.74 13.12
C TYR A 182 -16.52 -9.75 12.57
N ASP A 183 -17.15 -8.58 12.38
CA ASP A 183 -18.50 -8.45 11.82
C ASP A 183 -18.58 -8.98 10.38
N ALA A 184 -17.56 -8.69 9.56
CA ALA A 184 -17.46 -9.24 8.20
C ALA A 184 -17.34 -10.77 8.20
N LEU A 185 -16.64 -11.33 9.17
CA LEU A 185 -16.51 -12.77 9.35
C LEU A 185 -17.85 -13.41 9.75
N LEU A 186 -18.57 -12.83 10.72
CA LEU A 186 -19.89 -13.29 11.11
C LEU A 186 -20.90 -13.23 9.95
N SER A 187 -20.85 -12.17 9.12
CA SER A 187 -21.66 -12.08 7.91
C SER A 187 -21.36 -13.22 6.93
N ARG A 188 -20.07 -13.55 6.72
CA ARG A 188 -19.68 -14.69 5.85
C ARG A 188 -20.16 -16.03 6.40
N VAL A 189 -20.09 -16.23 7.72
CA VAL A 189 -20.66 -17.43 8.36
C VAL A 189 -22.18 -17.49 8.12
N SER A 190 -22.88 -16.38 8.29
CA SER A 190 -24.32 -16.29 8.04
C SER A 190 -24.70 -16.62 6.59
N ASP A 191 -23.92 -16.10 5.61
CA ASP A 191 -24.14 -16.38 4.19
C ASP A 191 -24.02 -17.89 3.87
N LEU A 192 -23.04 -18.57 4.51
CA LEU A 192 -22.88 -20.02 4.39
C LEU A 192 -24.11 -20.80 4.93
N LEU A 193 -24.67 -20.31 6.06
CA LEU A 193 -25.89 -20.90 6.64
C LEU A 193 -27.09 -20.79 5.72
N GLN A 194 -27.28 -19.63 5.08
CA GLN A 194 -28.41 -19.40 4.16
C GLN A 194 -28.30 -20.23 2.88
N ASN A 195 -27.07 -20.59 2.47
CA ASN A 195 -26.76 -21.34 1.25
C ASN A 195 -26.71 -22.88 1.45
N GLY A 196 -27.25 -23.40 2.57
CA GLY A 196 -27.48 -24.84 2.76
C GLY A 196 -26.37 -25.58 3.52
N ALA A 197 -25.51 -24.90 4.25
CA ALA A 197 -24.46 -25.52 5.08
C ALA A 197 -25.00 -25.99 6.47
N GLY A 198 -26.28 -26.29 6.61
CA GLY A 198 -26.86 -26.73 7.89
C GLY A 198 -27.03 -25.61 8.91
N SER A 199 -27.31 -25.93 10.15
CA SER A 199 -27.47 -24.98 11.25
C SER A 199 -26.14 -24.83 12.02
N LEU A 200 -25.24 -23.95 11.58
CA LEU A 200 -24.05 -23.57 12.33
C LEU A 200 -24.45 -22.63 13.48
N VAL A 201 -24.17 -23.04 14.70
CA VAL A 201 -24.47 -22.24 15.90
C VAL A 201 -23.16 -21.78 16.56
N PRO A 202 -23.06 -20.52 17.00
CA PRO A 202 -21.90 -20.09 17.79
C PRO A 202 -21.75 -20.97 19.03
N ASP A 203 -20.55 -21.49 19.27
CA ASP A 203 -20.22 -22.25 20.49
C ASP A 203 -19.21 -21.43 21.33
N PRO A 204 -19.60 -20.97 22.52
CA PRO A 204 -18.72 -20.16 23.37
C PRO A 204 -17.40 -20.85 23.73
N ARG A 205 -17.35 -22.18 23.74
CA ARG A 205 -16.12 -22.96 24.01
C ARG A 205 -15.16 -22.89 22.82
N LEU A 206 -15.69 -23.06 21.59
CA LEU A 206 -14.89 -22.88 20.38
C LEU A 206 -14.42 -21.45 20.23
N GLU A 207 -15.24 -20.46 20.61
CA GLU A 207 -14.85 -19.06 20.60
C GLU A 207 -13.72 -18.77 21.61
N GLN A 208 -13.82 -19.29 22.83
CA GLN A 208 -12.76 -19.16 23.83
C GLN A 208 -11.47 -19.83 23.37
N LEU A 209 -11.56 -21.03 22.78
CA LEU A 209 -10.41 -21.74 22.22
C LEU A 209 -9.79 -20.96 21.07
N ALA A 210 -10.59 -20.43 20.16
CA ALA A 210 -10.10 -19.59 19.06
C ALA A 210 -9.39 -18.34 19.58
N SER A 211 -9.93 -17.68 20.59
CA SER A 211 -9.36 -16.48 21.21
C SER A 211 -8.02 -16.76 21.89
N ASN A 212 -7.95 -17.83 22.68
CA ASN A 212 -6.71 -18.23 23.32
C ASN A 212 -5.64 -18.59 22.27
N SER A 213 -6.04 -19.33 21.26
CA SER A 213 -5.16 -19.85 20.21
C SER A 213 -4.63 -18.76 19.30
N VAL A 214 -5.47 -17.82 18.83
CA VAL A 214 -5.02 -16.73 17.95
C VAL A 214 -4.00 -15.83 18.65
N SER A 215 -4.07 -15.74 19.98
CA SER A 215 -3.16 -14.94 20.80
C SER A 215 -1.75 -15.52 20.86
N SER A 216 -1.62 -16.85 20.72
CA SER A 216 -0.35 -17.58 20.81
C SER A 216 0.32 -17.86 19.46
N LEU A 217 -0.39 -17.61 18.34
CA LEU A 217 0.19 -17.86 17.01
C LEU A 217 1.17 -16.77 16.62
N ASP A 218 2.37 -17.16 16.19
CA ASP A 218 3.37 -16.26 15.63
C ASP A 218 3.24 -16.12 14.10
N VAL A 219 3.71 -15.02 13.53
CA VAL A 219 3.73 -14.80 12.08
C VAL A 219 5.19 -14.74 11.61
N PRO A 220 5.58 -15.54 10.62
CA PRO A 220 4.78 -16.41 9.74
C PRO A 220 4.30 -17.69 10.41
N ILE A 221 3.04 -18.06 10.19
CA ILE A 221 2.40 -19.22 10.80
C ILE A 221 2.95 -20.50 10.19
N ARG A 222 3.37 -21.43 11.04
CA ARG A 222 3.86 -22.74 10.63
C ARG A 222 2.76 -23.79 10.69
N ARG A 223 2.79 -24.73 9.77
CA ARG A 223 1.79 -25.82 9.73
C ARG A 223 1.74 -26.63 11.03
N GLU A 224 2.89 -26.85 11.64
CA GLU A 224 3.03 -27.57 12.93
C GLU A 224 2.31 -26.85 14.07
N GLU A 225 2.35 -25.51 14.09
CA GLU A 225 1.67 -24.70 15.11
C GLU A 225 0.15 -24.87 15.01
N ILE A 226 -0.39 -24.90 13.78
CA ILE A 226 -1.82 -25.18 13.57
C ILE A 226 -2.20 -26.59 13.99
N GLN A 227 -1.36 -27.59 13.69
CA GLN A 227 -1.60 -28.98 14.09
C GLN A 227 -1.59 -29.15 15.61
N ASN A 228 -0.62 -28.53 16.29
CA ASN A 228 -0.52 -28.54 17.75
C ASN A 228 -1.74 -27.85 18.38
N LEU A 229 -2.16 -26.71 17.82
CA LEU A 229 -3.33 -25.98 18.25
C LEU A 229 -4.59 -26.83 18.13
N LEU A 230 -4.80 -27.54 17.02
CA LEU A 230 -5.92 -28.44 16.81
C LEU A 230 -5.92 -29.59 17.82
N ALA A 231 -4.75 -30.20 18.06
CA ALA A 231 -4.60 -31.29 19.01
C ALA A 231 -4.93 -30.84 20.45
N MET A 232 -4.45 -29.65 20.85
CA MET A 232 -4.74 -29.05 22.15
C MET A 232 -6.22 -28.71 22.29
N SER A 233 -6.83 -28.11 21.27
CA SER A 233 -8.25 -27.76 21.25
C SER A 233 -9.14 -28.99 21.37
N ALA A 234 -8.82 -30.06 20.63
CA ALA A 234 -9.53 -31.32 20.75
C ALA A 234 -9.43 -31.93 22.15
N ALA A 235 -8.22 -31.93 22.74
CA ALA A 235 -8.01 -32.44 24.10
C ALA A 235 -8.74 -31.64 25.18
N GLU A 236 -8.86 -30.31 25.01
CA GLU A 236 -9.57 -29.42 25.91
C GLU A 236 -11.07 -29.65 25.83
N LEU A 237 -11.62 -29.77 24.63
CA LEU A 237 -13.04 -30.05 24.39
C LEU A 237 -13.47 -31.42 24.95
N HIS A 238 -12.61 -32.43 24.91
CA HIS A 238 -12.89 -33.76 25.42
C HIS A 238 -12.73 -33.89 26.94
N ARG A 239 -12.02 -32.96 27.60
CA ARG A 239 -11.77 -33.01 29.04
C ARG A 239 -13.05 -32.90 29.88
N ASP A 240 -14.06 -32.19 29.40
CA ASP A 240 -15.31 -31.99 30.12
C ASP A 240 -16.37 -33.10 29.95
N GLY A 241 -16.09 -34.11 29.12
CA GLY A 241 -16.95 -35.30 28.93
C GLY A 241 -18.38 -35.01 28.42
N ARG A 242 -18.69 -33.80 28.01
CA ARG A 242 -20.01 -33.30 27.64
C ARG A 242 -20.12 -32.80 26.19
N THR A 243 -19.15 -33.09 25.33
CA THR A 243 -19.15 -32.52 24.00
C THR A 243 -19.81 -33.42 22.97
N GLU A 244 -20.84 -32.90 22.33
CA GLU A 244 -21.40 -33.44 21.08
C GLU A 244 -20.47 -33.17 19.87
N ILE A 245 -19.30 -32.54 20.09
CA ILE A 245 -18.34 -32.21 19.04
C ILE A 245 -17.35 -33.37 18.93
N ALA A 246 -17.48 -34.15 17.86
CA ALA A 246 -16.60 -35.26 17.58
C ALA A 246 -15.32 -34.86 16.85
N ARG A 247 -15.36 -33.74 16.16
CA ARG A 247 -14.24 -33.24 15.33
C ARG A 247 -14.25 -31.71 15.28
N VAL A 248 -13.05 -31.12 15.21
CA VAL A 248 -12.85 -29.69 14.98
C VAL A 248 -11.94 -29.48 13.76
N ASP A 249 -12.38 -28.68 12.83
CA ASP A 249 -11.54 -28.16 11.74
C ASP A 249 -11.14 -26.70 12.07
N ALA A 250 -9.88 -26.35 11.79
CA ALA A 250 -9.39 -24.99 11.93
C ALA A 250 -9.05 -24.37 10.58
N THR A 251 -9.39 -23.11 10.45
CA THR A 251 -8.93 -22.27 9.34
C THR A 251 -8.22 -21.05 9.91
N VAL A 252 -6.98 -20.85 9.50
CA VAL A 252 -6.19 -19.67 9.87
C VAL A 252 -5.94 -18.84 8.61
N GLN A 253 -6.23 -17.56 8.67
CA GLN A 253 -6.06 -16.63 7.56
C GLN A 253 -5.35 -15.36 8.01
N LEU A 254 -4.50 -14.85 7.14
CA LEU A 254 -3.93 -13.52 7.26
C LEU A 254 -4.59 -12.61 6.21
N VAL A 255 -5.35 -11.64 6.65
CA VAL A 255 -6.09 -10.73 5.77
C VAL A 255 -5.76 -9.27 6.08
N HIS A 256 -5.68 -8.46 5.02
CA HIS A 256 -5.54 -7.00 5.13
C HIS A 256 -6.86 -6.30 4.81
N ASP A 257 -7.77 -6.98 4.12
CA ASP A 257 -9.11 -6.52 3.78
C ASP A 257 -10.11 -7.62 4.14
N PRO A 258 -11.14 -7.32 4.96
CA PRO A 258 -12.20 -8.27 5.30
C PRO A 258 -12.93 -8.88 4.11
N LYS A 259 -12.93 -8.20 2.96
CA LYS A 259 -13.49 -8.75 1.71
C LYS A 259 -12.79 -10.02 1.24
N ASN A 260 -11.53 -10.22 1.63
CA ASN A 260 -10.74 -11.39 1.28
C ASN A 260 -10.89 -12.55 2.26
N LEU A 261 -11.75 -12.42 3.27
CA LEU A 261 -12.09 -13.53 4.16
C LEU A 261 -12.75 -14.66 3.37
N ASN A 262 -12.22 -15.85 3.55
CA ASN A 262 -12.74 -17.07 2.94
C ASN A 262 -13.00 -18.11 4.04
N ILE A 263 -14.25 -18.51 4.20
CA ILE A 263 -14.63 -19.63 5.05
C ILE A 263 -14.86 -20.82 4.13
N PRO A 264 -13.95 -21.82 4.12
CA PRO A 264 -14.12 -22.95 3.22
C PRO A 264 -15.40 -23.71 3.59
N ASN A 265 -16.28 -23.87 2.60
CA ASN A 265 -17.43 -24.76 2.72
C ASN A 265 -16.94 -26.21 2.68
N ARG A 266 -16.56 -26.76 3.85
CA ARG A 266 -16.10 -28.14 3.98
C ARG A 266 -17.24 -29.01 4.44
N THR A 267 -18.12 -29.39 3.52
CA THR A 267 -18.99 -30.54 3.72
C THR A 267 -18.13 -31.80 3.53
N HIS A 268 -17.74 -32.43 4.63
CA HIS A 268 -17.22 -33.78 4.59
C HIS A 268 -18.38 -34.76 4.35
N ILE A 269 -18.16 -35.76 3.51
CA ILE A 269 -19.17 -36.77 3.20
C ILE A 269 -19.65 -37.42 4.52
N GLY A 270 -20.88 -37.14 4.92
CA GLY A 270 -21.55 -37.76 6.06
C GLY A 270 -21.48 -37.00 7.40
N GLN A 271 -20.84 -35.84 7.46
CA GLN A 271 -20.81 -35.01 8.70
C GLN A 271 -21.21 -33.57 8.36
N GLU A 272 -22.23 -33.06 9.03
CA GLU A 272 -22.60 -31.65 8.91
C GLU A 272 -21.93 -30.81 9.99
N PRO A 273 -21.39 -29.62 9.63
CA PRO A 273 -20.88 -28.69 10.64
C PRO A 273 -22.05 -28.18 11.50
N ARG A 274 -21.87 -28.19 12.84
CA ARG A 274 -22.93 -27.80 13.78
C ARG A 274 -22.63 -26.59 14.60
N SER A 275 -21.36 -26.35 14.89
CA SER A 275 -20.95 -25.24 15.74
C SER A 275 -19.69 -24.56 15.22
N PHE A 276 -19.50 -23.30 15.60
CA PHE A 276 -18.27 -22.58 15.27
C PHE A 276 -17.85 -21.66 16.41
N GLY A 277 -16.55 -21.34 16.41
CA GLY A 277 -15.97 -20.27 17.20
C GLY A 277 -14.94 -19.54 16.37
N THR A 278 -14.79 -18.26 16.56
CA THR A 278 -13.86 -17.45 15.80
C THR A 278 -13.20 -16.39 16.64
N ALA A 279 -11.97 -16.03 16.27
CA ALA A 279 -11.24 -14.92 16.88
C ALA A 279 -10.42 -14.17 15.84
N VAL A 280 -10.23 -12.89 16.10
CA VAL A 280 -9.48 -11.97 15.25
C VAL A 280 -8.43 -11.27 16.11
N ARG A 281 -7.17 -11.28 15.65
CA ARG A 281 -6.07 -10.53 16.25
C ARG A 281 -5.45 -9.60 15.22
N GLN A 282 -5.37 -8.32 15.55
CA GLN A 282 -4.62 -7.36 14.75
C GLN A 282 -3.12 -7.59 14.95
N ILE A 283 -2.39 -7.57 13.86
CA ILE A 283 -0.92 -7.70 13.84
C ILE A 283 -0.32 -6.69 12.87
N VAL A 284 1.00 -6.56 12.92
CA VAL A 284 1.79 -5.86 11.89
C VAL A 284 2.57 -6.91 11.12
N ASP A 285 2.41 -6.93 9.79
CA ASP A 285 3.11 -7.89 8.93
C ASP A 285 4.58 -7.51 8.69
N SER A 286 5.30 -8.36 7.97
CA SER A 286 6.71 -8.13 7.63
C SER A 286 6.97 -6.92 6.72
N ARG A 287 5.91 -6.30 6.20
CA ARG A 287 5.94 -5.07 5.39
C ARG A 287 5.55 -3.84 6.21
N ASN A 288 5.51 -3.96 7.53
CA ASN A 288 5.05 -2.92 8.45
C ASN A 288 3.61 -2.45 8.18
N GLN A 289 2.74 -3.36 7.71
CA GLN A 289 1.34 -3.07 7.40
C GLN A 289 0.42 -3.77 8.39
N THR A 290 -0.65 -3.08 8.77
CA THR A 290 -1.70 -3.68 9.59
C THR A 290 -2.35 -4.83 8.84
N ALA A 291 -2.44 -5.97 9.48
CA ALA A 291 -3.12 -7.17 9.02
C ALA A 291 -3.91 -7.80 10.17
N PHE A 292 -4.78 -8.72 9.85
CA PHE A 292 -5.60 -9.43 10.83
C PHE A 292 -5.36 -10.92 10.68
N LEU A 293 -4.96 -11.53 11.78
CA LEU A 293 -4.91 -12.96 11.92
C LEU A 293 -6.30 -13.43 12.37
N VAL A 294 -6.95 -14.22 11.52
CA VAL A 294 -8.30 -14.73 11.75
C VAL A 294 -8.22 -16.24 11.91
N LEU A 295 -8.70 -16.72 13.04
CA LEU A 295 -8.85 -18.14 13.33
C LEU A 295 -10.35 -18.49 13.42
N THR A 296 -10.77 -19.47 12.63
CA THR A 296 -12.12 -20.02 12.69
C THR A 296 -12.02 -21.51 13.00
N LEU A 297 -12.72 -21.95 14.04
CA LEU A 297 -12.91 -23.33 14.42
C LEU A 297 -14.32 -23.77 14.05
N ILE A 298 -14.44 -24.92 13.40
CA ILE A 298 -15.73 -25.52 13.03
C ILE A 298 -15.85 -26.87 13.68
N GLY A 299 -16.87 -27.05 14.49
CA GLY A 299 -17.18 -28.29 15.20
C GLY A 299 -18.19 -29.14 14.42
N PHE A 300 -17.93 -30.44 14.36
CA PHE A 300 -18.76 -31.48 13.74
C PHE A 300 -19.23 -32.45 14.82
N SER A 301 -20.50 -32.89 14.74
CA SER A 301 -21.02 -33.99 15.54
C SER A 301 -20.90 -35.30 14.75
N ASP A 302 -20.90 -36.42 15.47
CA ASP A 302 -21.07 -37.74 14.90
C ASP A 302 -22.41 -37.93 14.21
#